data_9c4909a69d03044beb58fa413e08b0f4
#
_entry.id   9c4909a69d03044beb58fa413e08b0f4
#
_cell.length_a   1.000
_cell.length_b   1.000
_cell.length_c   1.000
_cell.angle_alpha   90.00
_cell.angle_beta   90.00
_cell.angle_gamma   90.00
#
_symmetry.space_group_name_H-M   'P 1'
#
loop_
_entity.id
_entity.type
_entity.pdbx_description
1 polymer ?
#
loop_
_entity_poly.entity_id
_entity_poly.type
_entity_poly.pdbx_seq_one_letter_code
_entity_poly.pdbx_strand_id
1 'polypeptide(L)'
;MRTIPQLQAMKHAGEKSVCFVCWDFQMARIADRVGADIISIGDTVGVNLWGQPNPLEITFDELLVVAKAVRRGVTNALLSCDFPFGPLQSGGALPAAIRLVKEAGIDLVKLDGAADFPEEVEALTRAGIPVFAQFGITPQTSLKYGLDYSSAHTVQVPDELTEELVAEAKRLESAGAVLLNFTNSGSVVGPAVAQAVSIPVLGGFGGGPWLDGRIRMATAALGYNDKWLDAEPDTYANVARIAYDGLAACAEDIRAGRQIRGGIKVPGAS
;
A
#
# COMPACT_ATOMS: atom_id res chain seq x y z
N MET A 1 1.20 2.23 -19.97
CA MET A 1 1.57 2.45 -18.56
C MET A 1 0.85 3.69 -18.06
N ARG A 2 0.26 3.65 -16.86
CA ARG A 2 -0.38 4.81 -16.21
C ARG A 2 0.67 5.90 -15.96
N THR A 3 0.24 7.18 -15.99
CA THR A 3 1.13 8.33 -15.74
C THR A 3 0.55 9.24 -14.65
N ILE A 4 1.40 10.03 -13.99
CA ILE A 4 0.98 11.00 -12.96
C ILE A 4 -0.01 12.02 -13.54
N PRO A 5 0.21 12.64 -14.73
CA PRO A 5 -0.79 13.53 -15.34
C PRO A 5 -2.15 12.87 -15.59
N GLN A 6 -2.20 11.57 -15.89
CA GLN A 6 -3.47 10.85 -16.04
C GLN A 6 -4.21 10.71 -14.70
N LEU A 7 -3.50 10.45 -13.58
CA LEU A 7 -4.13 10.43 -12.25
C LEU A 7 -4.69 11.81 -11.87
N GLN A 8 -3.96 12.87 -12.19
CA GLN A 8 -4.45 14.25 -11.98
C GLN A 8 -5.69 14.54 -12.84
N ALA A 9 -5.69 14.11 -14.09
CA ALA A 9 -6.87 14.24 -14.97
C ALA A 9 -8.07 13.46 -14.44
N MET A 10 -7.88 12.26 -13.88
CA MET A 10 -8.94 11.48 -13.24
C MET A 10 -9.57 12.25 -12.06
N LYS A 11 -8.74 12.87 -11.18
CA LYS A 11 -9.26 13.74 -10.12
C LYS A 11 -10.14 14.86 -10.68
N HIS A 12 -9.68 15.58 -11.67
CA HIS A 12 -10.44 16.67 -12.29
C HIS A 12 -11.76 16.18 -12.94
N ALA A 13 -11.78 14.96 -13.45
CA ALA A 13 -12.98 14.32 -14.01
C ALA A 13 -13.90 13.69 -12.95
N GLY A 14 -13.50 13.68 -11.66
CA GLY A 14 -14.23 13.00 -10.59
C GLY A 14 -14.13 11.47 -10.64
N GLU A 15 -13.19 10.93 -11.42
CA GLU A 15 -12.92 9.50 -11.53
C GLU A 15 -12.05 9.03 -10.36
N LYS A 16 -12.36 7.85 -9.81
CA LYS A 16 -11.66 7.30 -8.65
C LYS A 16 -10.45 6.47 -9.06
N SER A 17 -9.29 6.78 -8.47
CA SER A 17 -8.07 5.99 -8.66
C SER A 17 -8.06 4.74 -7.77
N VAL A 18 -7.64 3.61 -8.34
CA VAL A 18 -7.50 2.32 -7.66
C VAL A 18 -6.03 2.04 -7.36
N CYS A 19 -5.70 1.89 -6.07
CA CYS A 19 -4.38 1.51 -5.63
C CYS A 19 -4.43 0.21 -4.82
N PHE A 20 -3.72 -0.83 -5.28
CA PHE A 20 -3.54 -2.05 -4.51
C PHE A 20 -2.14 -2.16 -3.92
N VAL A 21 -2.07 -2.55 -2.63
CA VAL A 21 -0.79 -2.92 -2.00
C VAL A 21 -0.53 -4.39 -2.27
N CYS A 22 0.62 -4.68 -2.89
CA CYS A 22 1.06 -6.02 -3.25
C CYS A 22 2.49 -6.25 -2.76
N TRP A 23 2.83 -7.52 -2.44
CA TRP A 23 4.13 -7.88 -1.88
C TRP A 23 4.83 -9.03 -2.59
N ASP A 24 4.24 -9.55 -3.67
CA ASP A 24 4.84 -10.60 -4.48
C ASP A 24 4.53 -10.41 -5.96
N PHE A 25 5.28 -11.13 -6.79
CA PHE A 25 5.17 -11.09 -8.25
C PHE A 25 3.79 -11.49 -8.76
N GLN A 26 3.19 -12.56 -8.19
CA GLN A 26 1.93 -13.11 -8.72
C GLN A 26 0.77 -12.17 -8.42
N MET A 27 0.68 -11.68 -7.18
CA MET A 27 -0.37 -10.74 -6.78
C MET A 27 -0.24 -9.42 -7.55
N ALA A 28 0.98 -8.89 -7.70
CA ALA A 28 1.23 -7.69 -8.47
C ALA A 28 0.77 -7.84 -9.92
N ARG A 29 1.05 -8.98 -10.53
CA ARG A 29 0.63 -9.28 -11.91
C ARG A 29 -0.88 -9.41 -12.06
N ILE A 30 -1.56 -9.99 -11.07
CA ILE A 30 -3.02 -10.05 -11.04
C ILE A 30 -3.60 -8.64 -10.90
N ALA A 31 -3.11 -7.83 -9.97
CA ALA A 31 -3.56 -6.46 -9.75
C ALA A 31 -3.33 -5.55 -10.99
N ASP A 32 -2.18 -5.70 -11.66
CA ASP A 32 -1.89 -4.97 -12.91
C ASP A 32 -2.87 -5.34 -14.04
N ARG A 33 -3.24 -6.63 -14.14
CA ARG A 33 -4.22 -7.12 -15.14
C ARG A 33 -5.66 -6.75 -14.83
N VAL A 34 -6.01 -6.54 -13.57
CA VAL A 34 -7.31 -5.99 -13.16
C VAL A 34 -7.47 -4.53 -13.58
N GLY A 35 -6.35 -3.84 -13.87
CA GLY A 35 -6.36 -2.44 -14.30
C GLY A 35 -6.18 -1.47 -13.13
N ALA A 36 -5.45 -1.85 -12.09
CA ALA A 36 -5.04 -0.92 -11.04
C ALA A 36 -4.30 0.27 -11.65
N ASP A 37 -4.55 1.46 -11.13
CA ASP A 37 -3.85 2.68 -11.53
C ASP A 37 -2.48 2.77 -10.87
N ILE A 38 -2.40 2.32 -9.62
CA ILE A 38 -1.20 2.29 -8.81
C ILE A 38 -1.08 0.91 -8.16
N ILE A 39 0.12 0.33 -8.16
CA ILE A 39 0.48 -0.78 -7.30
C ILE A 39 1.50 -0.24 -6.31
N SER A 40 1.22 -0.40 -5.02
CA SER A 40 2.08 0.09 -3.94
C SER A 40 2.74 -1.08 -3.22
N ILE A 41 4.01 -0.92 -2.87
CA ILE A 41 4.73 -1.85 -2.01
C ILE A 41 4.71 -1.23 -0.62
N GLY A 42 3.97 -1.87 0.29
CA GLY A 42 3.81 -1.39 1.67
C GLY A 42 4.89 -1.96 2.59
N ASP A 43 5.43 -1.14 3.49
CA ASP A 43 6.28 -1.56 4.62
C ASP A 43 5.57 -2.55 5.55
N THR A 44 4.25 -2.54 5.52
CA THR A 44 3.38 -3.48 6.25
C THR A 44 3.46 -4.93 5.76
N VAL A 45 4.31 -5.26 4.79
CA VAL A 45 4.65 -6.64 4.42
C VAL A 45 5.15 -7.42 5.65
N GLY A 46 5.97 -6.79 6.49
CA GLY A 46 6.47 -7.37 7.72
C GLY A 46 5.35 -7.86 8.63
N VAL A 47 4.34 -7.03 8.84
CA VAL A 47 3.17 -7.39 9.68
C VAL A 47 2.28 -8.43 9.00
N ASN A 48 1.94 -8.23 7.72
CA ASN A 48 0.87 -9.00 7.07
C ASN A 48 1.32 -10.35 6.51
N LEU A 49 2.62 -10.51 6.19
CA LEU A 49 3.14 -11.75 5.61
C LEU A 49 4.24 -12.40 6.44
N TRP A 50 4.98 -11.64 7.26
CA TRP A 50 6.13 -12.17 8.00
C TRP A 50 5.89 -12.27 9.51
N GLY A 51 4.72 -11.79 10.00
CA GLY A 51 4.33 -11.92 11.41
C GLY A 51 5.05 -10.97 12.35
N GLN A 52 5.62 -9.87 11.83
CA GLN A 52 6.17 -8.80 12.67
C GLN A 52 5.04 -8.07 13.43
N PRO A 53 5.26 -7.60 14.66
CA PRO A 53 4.22 -6.97 15.46
C PRO A 53 3.83 -5.56 14.98
N ASN A 54 4.72 -4.88 14.24
CA ASN A 54 4.49 -3.51 13.76
C ASN A 54 5.30 -3.24 12.49
N PRO A 55 5.00 -2.17 11.72
CA PRO A 55 5.69 -1.86 10.47
C PRO A 55 7.08 -1.22 10.66
N LEU A 56 7.52 -0.96 11.91
CA LEU A 56 8.81 -0.29 12.16
C LEU A 56 10.00 -1.25 12.08
N GLU A 57 9.76 -2.57 12.11
CA GLU A 57 10.82 -3.58 12.17
C GLU A 57 11.43 -3.91 10.81
N ILE A 58 10.67 -3.73 9.73
CA ILE A 58 11.17 -4.05 8.40
C ILE A 58 12.34 -3.14 8.01
N THR A 59 13.41 -3.76 7.53
CA THR A 59 14.59 -3.04 7.06
C THR A 59 14.42 -2.59 5.61
N PHE A 60 15.21 -1.59 5.20
CA PHE A 60 15.24 -1.11 3.82
C PHE A 60 15.62 -2.21 2.83
N ASP A 61 16.61 -3.05 3.15
CA ASP A 61 17.08 -4.11 2.26
C ASP A 61 16.05 -5.23 2.09
N GLU A 62 15.31 -5.57 3.14
CA GLU A 62 14.17 -6.50 3.04
C GLU A 62 13.06 -5.95 2.13
N LEU A 63 12.68 -4.69 2.31
CA LEU A 63 11.68 -4.05 1.47
C LEU A 63 12.15 -3.95 0.00
N LEU A 64 13.42 -3.71 -0.23
CA LEU A 64 14.02 -3.69 -1.58
C LEU A 64 13.91 -5.05 -2.29
N VAL A 65 14.04 -6.16 -1.57
CA VAL A 65 13.82 -7.51 -2.14
C VAL A 65 12.37 -7.67 -2.61
N VAL A 66 11.42 -7.26 -1.78
CA VAL A 66 9.98 -7.25 -2.12
C VAL A 66 9.73 -6.36 -3.34
N ALA A 67 10.31 -5.16 -3.35
CA ALA A 67 10.16 -4.19 -4.43
C ALA A 67 10.62 -4.76 -5.78
N LYS A 68 11.78 -5.42 -5.81
CA LYS A 68 12.31 -6.10 -6.99
C LYS A 68 11.38 -7.22 -7.51
N ALA A 69 10.73 -7.96 -6.59
CA ALA A 69 9.78 -9.01 -6.97
C ALA A 69 8.50 -8.43 -7.57
N VAL A 70 7.90 -7.44 -6.91
CA VAL A 70 6.67 -6.76 -7.36
C VAL A 70 6.90 -6.07 -8.71
N ARG A 71 8.04 -5.36 -8.92
CA ARG A 71 8.36 -4.69 -10.18
C ARG A 71 8.26 -5.61 -11.40
N ARG A 72 8.70 -6.84 -11.27
CA ARG A 72 8.62 -7.82 -12.36
C ARG A 72 7.19 -8.19 -12.76
N GLY A 73 6.23 -7.97 -11.86
CA GLY A 73 4.80 -8.22 -12.10
C GLY A 73 4.01 -7.05 -12.69
N VAL A 74 4.56 -5.83 -12.64
CA VAL A 74 3.85 -4.59 -13.01
C VAL A 74 4.31 -4.10 -14.38
N THR A 75 3.34 -3.83 -15.27
CA THR A 75 3.58 -3.37 -16.64
C THR A 75 2.80 -2.09 -16.95
N ASN A 76 1.57 -1.97 -16.44
CA ASN A 76 0.63 -0.92 -16.80
C ASN A 76 0.41 0.11 -15.70
N ALA A 77 0.37 -0.32 -14.43
CA ALA A 77 0.20 0.56 -13.29
C ALA A 77 1.47 1.38 -13.00
N LEU A 78 1.33 2.52 -12.32
CA LEU A 78 2.44 3.17 -11.63
C LEU A 78 2.84 2.32 -10.41
N LEU A 79 4.14 2.18 -10.19
CA LEU A 79 4.67 1.44 -9.04
C LEU A 79 5.19 2.39 -7.97
N SER A 80 4.55 2.39 -6.79
CA SER A 80 5.06 3.11 -5.62
C SER A 80 5.66 2.15 -4.59
N CYS A 81 6.60 2.66 -3.80
CA CYS A 81 7.19 1.92 -2.69
C CYS A 81 7.26 2.80 -1.46
N ASP A 82 6.78 2.26 -0.33
CA ASP A 82 6.92 2.90 0.97
C ASP A 82 8.41 2.97 1.37
N PHE A 83 8.75 3.98 2.14
CA PHE A 83 9.97 3.92 2.92
C PHE A 83 9.71 3.16 4.21
N PRO A 84 10.56 2.20 4.59
CA PRO A 84 10.57 1.70 5.94
C PRO A 84 10.97 2.82 6.90
N PHE A 85 10.62 2.67 8.16
CA PHE A 85 11.07 3.60 9.20
C PHE A 85 12.60 3.70 9.22
N GLY A 86 13.14 4.91 9.27
CA GLY A 86 14.58 5.18 9.36
C GLY A 86 15.09 6.20 8.33
N PRO A 87 15.05 5.95 7.01
CA PRO A 87 15.61 6.87 6.02
C PRO A 87 15.02 8.29 6.07
N LEU A 88 13.70 8.42 6.24
CA LEU A 88 13.05 9.72 6.35
C LEU A 88 13.48 10.45 7.62
N GLN A 89 13.43 9.76 8.76
CA GLN A 89 13.72 10.30 10.09
C GLN A 89 15.20 10.68 10.29
N SER A 90 16.10 10.11 9.51
CA SER A 90 17.55 10.34 9.62
C SER A 90 18.12 11.32 8.59
N GLY A 91 17.28 11.96 7.76
CA GLY A 91 17.75 12.81 6.65
C GLY A 91 18.38 12.02 5.49
N GLY A 92 18.09 10.73 5.39
CA GLY A 92 18.61 9.82 4.37
C GLY A 92 17.61 9.48 3.26
N ALA A 93 16.54 10.23 3.09
CA ALA A 93 15.48 9.92 2.14
C ALA A 93 16.00 9.89 0.68
N LEU A 94 16.81 10.87 0.26
CA LEU A 94 17.29 10.93 -1.12
C LEU A 94 18.21 9.76 -1.50
N PRO A 95 19.22 9.35 -0.73
CA PRO A 95 19.99 8.15 -1.03
C PRO A 95 19.16 6.87 -1.11
N ALA A 96 18.19 6.71 -0.19
CA ALA A 96 17.28 5.56 -0.19
C ALA A 96 16.37 5.56 -1.42
N ALA A 97 15.81 6.69 -1.81
CA ALA A 97 14.99 6.83 -3.02
C ALA A 97 15.76 6.49 -4.29
N ILE A 98 17.01 6.96 -4.40
CA ILE A 98 17.90 6.62 -5.53
C ILE A 98 18.08 5.10 -5.63
N ARG A 99 18.24 4.40 -4.51
CA ARG A 99 18.33 2.94 -4.51
C ARG A 99 17.04 2.29 -4.99
N LEU A 100 15.87 2.72 -4.51
CA LEU A 100 14.58 2.19 -4.97
C LEU A 100 14.40 2.38 -6.48
N VAL A 101 14.70 3.57 -6.99
CA VAL A 101 14.59 3.86 -8.43
C VAL A 101 15.58 3.02 -9.25
N LYS A 102 16.85 2.99 -8.87
CA LYS A 102 17.90 2.31 -9.65
C LYS A 102 17.87 0.79 -9.53
N GLU A 103 17.60 0.25 -8.35
CA GLU A 103 17.70 -1.17 -8.09
C GLU A 103 16.36 -1.91 -8.28
N ALA A 104 15.22 -1.24 -8.05
CA ALA A 104 13.90 -1.84 -8.17
C ALA A 104 13.00 -1.20 -9.23
N GLY A 105 13.42 -0.11 -9.89
CA GLY A 105 12.64 0.54 -10.95
C GLY A 105 11.32 1.14 -10.43
N ILE A 106 11.36 1.73 -9.25
CA ILE A 106 10.19 2.38 -8.63
C ILE A 106 9.90 3.69 -9.36
N ASP A 107 8.61 3.92 -9.66
CA ASP A 107 8.15 5.12 -10.37
C ASP A 107 7.91 6.31 -9.43
N LEU A 108 7.51 6.05 -8.18
CA LEU A 108 7.34 7.08 -7.15
C LEU A 108 7.56 6.49 -5.75
N VAL A 109 8.13 7.29 -4.86
CA VAL A 109 8.38 6.88 -3.47
C VAL A 109 7.25 7.34 -2.57
N LYS A 110 6.87 6.53 -1.58
CA LYS A 110 5.83 6.87 -0.61
C LYS A 110 6.46 7.10 0.76
N LEU A 111 6.18 8.26 1.35
CA LEU A 111 6.74 8.70 2.62
C LEU A 111 5.65 8.71 3.69
N ASP A 112 5.75 7.80 4.67
CA ASP A 112 4.87 7.81 5.85
C ASP A 112 5.33 8.91 6.83
N GLY A 113 4.39 9.73 7.32
CA GLY A 113 4.70 10.87 8.18
C GLY A 113 5.33 12.07 7.46
N ALA A 114 5.12 12.20 6.16
CA ALA A 114 5.72 13.24 5.32
C ALA A 114 5.41 14.68 5.78
N ALA A 115 4.31 14.90 6.51
CA ALA A 115 3.95 16.23 7.02
C ALA A 115 4.97 16.80 8.01
N ASP A 116 5.69 15.94 8.72
CA ASP A 116 6.77 16.32 9.65
C ASP A 116 8.10 16.62 8.91
N PHE A 117 8.23 16.27 7.60
CA PHE A 117 9.47 16.36 6.82
C PHE A 117 9.25 16.93 5.42
N PRO A 118 8.64 18.12 5.28
CA PRO A 118 8.38 18.73 3.97
C PRO A 118 9.65 19.05 3.18
N GLU A 119 10.77 19.30 3.85
CA GLU A 119 12.09 19.52 3.23
C GLU A 119 12.62 18.27 2.51
N GLU A 120 12.35 17.07 3.04
CA GLU A 120 12.72 15.81 2.38
C GLU A 120 11.84 15.57 1.14
N VAL A 121 10.55 15.92 1.20
CA VAL A 121 9.65 15.90 0.03
C VAL A 121 10.20 16.82 -1.06
N GLU A 122 10.58 18.07 -0.72
CA GLU A 122 11.18 19.04 -1.65
C GLU A 122 12.50 18.53 -2.24
N ALA A 123 13.38 17.94 -1.41
CA ALA A 123 14.66 17.42 -1.84
C ALA A 123 14.50 16.30 -2.87
N LEU A 124 13.58 15.37 -2.65
CA LEU A 124 13.25 14.28 -3.57
C LEU A 124 12.67 14.81 -4.89
N THR A 125 11.69 15.71 -4.79
CA THR A 125 11.04 16.30 -5.96
C THR A 125 12.01 17.08 -6.82
N ARG A 126 12.89 17.89 -6.20
CA ARG A 126 13.96 18.63 -6.88
C ARG A 126 14.98 17.71 -7.57
N ALA A 127 15.17 16.49 -7.02
CA ALA A 127 16.00 15.46 -7.66
C ALA A 127 15.28 14.73 -8.81
N GLY A 128 14.02 15.07 -9.10
CA GLY A 128 13.21 14.44 -10.16
C GLY A 128 12.55 13.13 -9.75
N ILE A 129 12.46 12.82 -8.45
CA ILE A 129 11.81 11.62 -7.93
C ILE A 129 10.38 11.99 -7.47
N PRO A 130 9.33 11.46 -8.09
CA PRO A 130 7.96 11.74 -7.69
C PRO A 130 7.66 11.21 -6.28
N VAL A 131 6.93 12.01 -5.49
CA VAL A 131 6.61 11.70 -4.10
C VAL A 131 5.11 11.48 -3.91
N PHE A 132 4.76 10.37 -3.28
CA PHE A 132 3.45 10.05 -2.73
C PHE A 132 3.51 10.30 -1.21
N ALA A 133 3.10 11.48 -0.78
CA ALA A 133 3.24 11.90 0.62
C ALA A 133 2.08 11.36 1.47
N GLN A 134 2.41 10.65 2.56
CA GLN A 134 1.42 10.12 3.50
C GLN A 134 1.41 10.93 4.80
N PHE A 135 0.20 11.29 5.25
CA PHE A 135 -0.02 12.11 6.43
C PHE A 135 -1.35 11.75 7.14
N GLY A 136 -1.66 12.45 8.22
CA GLY A 136 -2.74 12.12 9.14
C GLY A 136 -2.25 11.15 10.24
N ILE A 137 -3.13 10.30 10.76
CA ILE A 137 -2.73 9.25 11.71
C ILE A 137 -2.22 8.06 10.90
N THR A 138 -0.91 7.93 10.78
CA THR A 138 -0.27 6.96 9.87
C THR A 138 0.25 5.73 10.61
N PRO A 139 0.49 4.59 9.94
CA PRO A 139 1.02 3.38 10.56
C PRO A 139 2.33 3.60 11.33
N GLN A 140 3.27 4.36 10.78
CA GLN A 140 4.56 4.61 11.43
C GLN A 140 4.50 5.65 12.56
N THR A 141 3.47 6.51 12.57
CA THR A 141 3.34 7.60 13.56
C THR A 141 2.23 7.36 14.59
N SER A 142 1.50 6.25 14.51
CA SER A 142 0.34 5.94 15.37
C SER A 142 0.66 6.02 16.87
N LEU A 143 1.88 5.65 17.26
CA LEU A 143 2.33 5.74 18.65
C LEU A 143 2.34 7.16 19.22
N LYS A 144 2.50 8.21 18.39
CA LYS A 144 2.35 9.61 18.82
C LYS A 144 0.95 9.89 19.37
N TYR A 145 -0.04 9.14 18.90
CA TYR A 145 -1.45 9.27 19.29
C TYR A 145 -1.89 8.23 20.32
N GLY A 146 -0.94 7.49 20.90
CA GLY A 146 -1.22 6.42 21.88
C GLY A 146 -1.90 5.19 21.28
N LEU A 147 -1.76 4.99 19.98
CA LEU A 147 -2.35 3.88 19.23
C LEU A 147 -1.27 2.89 18.82
N ASP A 148 -1.51 1.61 19.07
CA ASP A 148 -0.72 0.56 18.43
C ASP A 148 -1.15 0.36 16.97
N TYR A 149 -0.34 -0.36 16.19
CA TYR A 149 -0.64 -0.60 14.77
C TYR A 149 -1.96 -1.35 14.57
N SER A 150 -2.31 -2.27 15.47
CA SER A 150 -3.51 -3.09 15.35
C SER A 150 -4.80 -2.29 15.53
N SER A 151 -4.75 -1.22 16.31
CA SER A 151 -5.88 -0.32 16.58
C SER A 151 -5.91 0.92 15.67
N ALA A 152 -4.80 1.27 15.03
CA ALA A 152 -4.69 2.49 14.22
C ALA A 152 -5.75 2.62 13.11
N HIS A 153 -6.24 1.49 12.58
CA HIS A 153 -7.26 1.48 11.52
C HIS A 153 -8.70 1.73 12.02
N THR A 154 -8.92 1.77 13.33
CA THR A 154 -10.25 1.92 13.94
C THR A 154 -10.62 3.36 14.28
N VAL A 155 -9.67 4.30 14.14
CA VAL A 155 -9.84 5.70 14.47
C VAL A 155 -9.95 6.57 13.23
N GLN A 156 -10.44 7.79 13.41
CA GLN A 156 -10.42 8.85 12.41
C GLN A 156 -9.76 10.08 13.00
N VAL A 157 -9.18 10.92 12.15
CA VAL A 157 -8.68 12.22 12.60
C VAL A 157 -9.83 13.05 13.16
N PRO A 158 -9.63 13.76 14.27
CA PRO A 158 -10.65 14.64 14.84
C PRO A 158 -11.06 15.74 13.86
N ASP A 159 -12.35 16.08 13.83
CA ASP A 159 -12.90 17.10 12.92
C ASP A 159 -12.31 18.50 13.21
N GLU A 160 -11.90 18.75 14.46
CA GLU A 160 -11.26 19.99 14.91
C GLU A 160 -9.92 20.27 14.23
N LEU A 161 -9.25 19.22 13.72
CA LEU A 161 -7.98 19.31 13.01
C LEU A 161 -8.14 19.67 11.51
N THR A 162 -9.35 19.96 11.03
CA THR A 162 -9.61 20.21 9.60
C THR A 162 -8.69 21.28 9.01
N GLU A 163 -8.58 22.44 9.66
CA GLU A 163 -7.77 23.56 9.16
C GLU A 163 -6.27 23.20 9.14
N GLU A 164 -5.79 22.52 10.18
CA GLU A 164 -4.40 22.07 10.29
C GLU A 164 -4.06 21.06 9.18
N LEU A 165 -4.88 20.01 9.00
CA LEU A 165 -4.65 18.98 8.00
C LEU A 165 -4.81 19.48 6.56
N VAL A 166 -5.68 20.47 6.32
CA VAL A 166 -5.74 21.19 5.04
C VAL A 166 -4.45 21.98 4.80
N ALA A 167 -3.92 22.65 5.82
CA ALA A 167 -2.65 23.38 5.70
C ALA A 167 -1.47 22.43 5.46
N GLU A 168 -1.43 21.28 6.12
CA GLU A 168 -0.44 20.23 5.88
C GLU A 168 -0.49 19.71 4.43
N ALA A 169 -1.67 19.38 3.93
CA ALA A 169 -1.85 18.91 2.55
C ALA A 169 -1.34 19.95 1.53
N LYS A 170 -1.67 21.22 1.71
CA LYS A 170 -1.18 22.32 0.85
C LYS A 170 0.34 22.48 0.95
N ARG A 171 0.91 22.33 2.15
CA ARG A 171 2.37 22.37 2.34
C ARG A 171 3.07 21.25 1.59
N LEU A 172 2.53 20.02 1.66
CA LEU A 172 3.06 18.85 0.92
C LEU A 172 2.95 19.03 -0.59
N GLU A 173 1.82 19.53 -1.09
CA GLU A 173 1.67 19.88 -2.50
C GLU A 173 2.67 20.96 -2.93
N SER A 174 2.85 22.02 -2.12
CA SER A 174 3.83 23.08 -2.40
C SER A 174 5.27 22.59 -2.37
N ALA A 175 5.59 21.57 -1.56
CA ALA A 175 6.88 20.87 -1.55
C ALA A 175 7.08 19.97 -2.78
N GLY A 176 6.06 19.81 -3.62
CA GLY A 176 6.11 19.11 -4.89
C GLY A 176 5.60 17.67 -4.85
N ALA A 177 4.92 17.24 -3.79
CA ALA A 177 4.23 15.95 -3.79
C ALA A 177 3.27 15.88 -4.98
N VAL A 178 3.22 14.72 -5.65
CA VAL A 178 2.34 14.49 -6.82
C VAL A 178 1.07 13.73 -6.46
N LEU A 179 1.04 13.07 -5.32
CA LEU A 179 -0.08 12.35 -4.73
C LEU A 179 -0.04 12.48 -3.22
N LEU A 180 -1.20 12.47 -2.58
CA LEU A 180 -1.34 12.40 -1.14
C LEU A 180 -2.04 11.11 -0.71
N ASN A 181 -1.50 10.44 0.33
CA ASN A 181 -2.19 9.39 1.07
C ASN A 181 -2.66 9.95 2.41
N PHE A 182 -3.96 10.22 2.52
CA PHE A 182 -4.54 10.71 3.75
C PHE A 182 -5.11 9.55 4.57
N THR A 183 -4.37 9.16 5.60
CA THR A 183 -4.71 8.03 6.47
C THR A 183 -5.67 8.47 7.57
N ASN A 184 -6.72 7.65 7.81
CA ASN A 184 -7.76 7.90 8.82
C ASN A 184 -8.52 9.23 8.63
N SER A 185 -8.75 9.60 7.38
CA SER A 185 -9.21 10.92 6.96
C SER A 185 -10.59 11.36 7.49
N GLY A 186 -11.46 10.42 7.86
CA GLY A 186 -12.82 10.76 8.26
C GLY A 186 -13.69 11.36 7.15
N SER A 187 -15.00 11.48 7.44
CA SER A 187 -16.01 11.96 6.48
C SER A 187 -16.15 13.49 6.44
N VAL A 188 -15.54 14.21 7.37
CA VAL A 188 -15.52 15.68 7.43
C VAL A 188 -14.20 16.20 6.91
N VAL A 189 -13.09 15.80 7.51
CA VAL A 189 -11.76 16.30 7.15
C VAL A 189 -11.31 15.79 5.76
N GLY A 190 -11.65 14.55 5.42
CA GLY A 190 -11.28 13.95 4.13
C GLY A 190 -11.72 14.78 2.91
N PRO A 191 -13.02 15.12 2.77
CA PRO A 191 -13.50 15.99 1.69
C PRO A 191 -12.84 17.36 1.69
N ALA A 192 -12.65 17.98 2.86
CA ALA A 192 -12.04 19.31 2.97
C ALA A 192 -10.60 19.30 2.43
N VAL A 193 -9.81 18.30 2.79
CA VAL A 193 -8.46 18.10 2.27
C VAL A 193 -8.48 17.84 0.78
N ALA A 194 -9.32 16.91 0.30
CA ALA A 194 -9.37 16.55 -1.11
C ALA A 194 -9.74 17.74 -2.02
N GLN A 195 -10.59 18.66 -1.53
CA GLN A 195 -10.96 19.88 -2.25
C GLN A 195 -9.90 20.99 -2.19
N ALA A 196 -9.05 20.97 -1.17
CA ALA A 196 -8.09 22.05 -0.91
C ALA A 196 -6.81 21.98 -1.75
N VAL A 197 -6.54 20.84 -2.39
CA VAL A 197 -5.34 20.58 -3.21
C VAL A 197 -5.71 20.15 -4.63
N SER A 198 -4.82 20.39 -5.60
CA SER A 198 -5.02 20.03 -7.00
C SER A 198 -4.60 18.60 -7.32
N ILE A 199 -3.67 18.05 -6.53
CA ILE A 199 -3.16 16.67 -6.70
C ILE A 199 -4.12 15.64 -6.10
N PRO A 200 -4.15 14.38 -6.61
CA PRO A 200 -5.04 13.35 -6.09
C PRO A 200 -4.76 12.99 -4.62
N VAL A 201 -5.82 12.84 -3.85
CA VAL A 201 -5.80 12.41 -2.44
C VAL A 201 -6.42 11.02 -2.34
N LEU A 202 -5.60 10.01 -2.07
CA LEU A 202 -6.04 8.64 -1.87
C LEU A 202 -6.08 8.30 -0.38
N GLY A 203 -6.90 7.31 0.02
CA GLY A 203 -7.01 6.89 1.40
C GLY A 203 -6.77 5.41 1.61
N GLY A 204 -5.87 5.11 2.54
CA GLY A 204 -5.68 3.77 3.11
C GLY A 204 -6.64 3.52 4.27
N PHE A 205 -6.11 3.35 5.48
CA PHE A 205 -6.92 3.20 6.70
C PHE A 205 -7.91 4.35 6.85
N GLY A 206 -9.16 4.04 7.25
CA GLY A 206 -10.19 5.03 7.54
C GLY A 206 -10.58 5.96 6.40
N GLY A 207 -10.02 5.80 5.20
CA GLY A 207 -10.43 6.55 4.03
C GLY A 207 -11.77 6.06 3.49
N GLY A 208 -12.55 6.95 2.84
CA GLY A 208 -13.89 6.66 2.32
C GLY A 208 -14.09 7.13 0.89
N PRO A 209 -15.35 7.07 0.40
CA PRO A 209 -15.70 7.44 -0.97
C PRO A 209 -15.52 8.94 -1.27
N TRP A 210 -15.29 9.75 -0.24
CA TRP A 210 -15.06 11.20 -0.35
C TRP A 210 -13.66 11.58 -0.87
N LEU A 211 -12.70 10.64 -0.90
CA LEU A 211 -11.37 10.88 -1.46
C LEU A 211 -11.32 10.57 -2.96
N ASP A 212 -10.26 11.00 -3.64
CA ASP A 212 -10.09 10.82 -5.09
C ASP A 212 -9.74 9.37 -5.48
N GLY A 213 -9.46 8.50 -4.52
CA GLY A 213 -9.22 7.09 -4.73
C GLY A 213 -9.01 6.32 -3.44
N ARG A 214 -8.80 5.00 -3.58
CA ARG A 214 -8.60 4.10 -2.43
C ARG A 214 -7.33 3.29 -2.58
N ILE A 215 -6.65 3.14 -1.44
CA ILE A 215 -5.53 2.22 -1.25
C ILE A 215 -6.04 1.02 -0.47
N ARG A 216 -5.88 -0.18 -1.01
CA ARG A 216 -6.30 -1.42 -0.34
C ARG A 216 -5.22 -2.47 -0.44
N MET A 217 -4.85 -3.09 0.67
CA MET A 217 -4.01 -4.30 0.65
C MET A 217 -4.74 -5.40 -0.11
N ALA A 218 -4.10 -6.01 -1.11
CA ALA A 218 -4.69 -7.08 -1.89
C ALA A 218 -5.07 -8.28 -1.00
N THR A 219 -4.22 -8.63 -0.04
CA THR A 219 -4.49 -9.69 0.94
C THR A 219 -5.73 -9.41 1.79
N ALA A 220 -5.91 -8.15 2.22
CA ALA A 220 -7.09 -7.75 2.99
C ALA A 220 -8.36 -7.71 2.14
N ALA A 221 -8.27 -7.33 0.85
CA ALA A 221 -9.41 -7.36 -0.05
C ALA A 221 -9.89 -8.79 -0.34
N LEU A 222 -8.95 -9.74 -0.39
CA LEU A 222 -9.21 -11.12 -0.77
C LEU A 222 -9.41 -12.07 0.43
N GLY A 223 -9.31 -11.57 1.67
CA GLY A 223 -9.45 -12.42 2.85
C GLY A 223 -8.31 -13.43 3.02
N TYR A 224 -7.07 -13.04 2.66
CA TYR A 224 -5.88 -13.86 2.87
C TYR A 224 -5.26 -13.57 4.24
N ASN A 225 -5.88 -14.16 5.26
CA ASN A 225 -5.41 -14.15 6.65
C ASN A 225 -6.02 -15.38 7.35
N ASP A 226 -5.25 -16.12 8.13
CA ASP A 226 -5.65 -17.37 8.79
C ASP A 226 -6.85 -17.21 9.72
N LYS A 227 -7.04 -16.04 10.33
CA LYS A 227 -8.23 -15.73 11.16
C LYS A 227 -9.56 -15.96 10.43
N TRP A 228 -9.57 -15.91 9.10
CA TRP A 228 -10.75 -16.14 8.28
C TRP A 228 -11.08 -17.63 8.05
N LEU A 229 -10.32 -18.53 8.69
CA LEU A 229 -10.71 -19.93 8.83
C LEU A 229 -11.78 -20.13 9.91
N ASP A 230 -11.81 -19.24 10.90
CA ASP A 230 -12.68 -19.33 12.08
C ASP A 230 -13.80 -18.29 12.08
N ALA A 231 -13.85 -17.38 11.10
CA ALA A 231 -14.83 -16.31 10.99
C ALA A 231 -15.16 -16.00 9.51
N GLU A 232 -16.36 -15.48 9.27
CA GLU A 232 -16.75 -14.98 7.95
C GLU A 232 -16.13 -13.59 7.72
N PRO A 233 -15.34 -13.42 6.65
CA PRO A 233 -14.72 -12.14 6.34
C PRO A 233 -15.69 -11.18 5.63
N ASP A 234 -15.64 -9.90 5.98
CA ASP A 234 -16.19 -8.81 5.15
C ASP A 234 -15.17 -8.43 4.07
N THR A 235 -15.03 -9.29 3.07
CA THR A 235 -14.05 -9.19 1.98
C THR A 235 -14.66 -9.67 0.66
N TYR A 236 -13.98 -9.40 -0.47
CA TYR A 236 -14.45 -9.82 -1.80
C TYR A 236 -14.29 -11.33 -2.06
N ALA A 237 -13.48 -12.03 -1.25
CA ALA A 237 -13.29 -13.48 -1.30
C ALA A 237 -12.79 -13.98 0.05
N ASN A 238 -12.80 -15.30 0.29
CA ASN A 238 -12.10 -15.92 1.42
C ASN A 238 -10.98 -16.83 0.89
N VAL A 239 -9.85 -16.22 0.53
CA VAL A 239 -8.68 -16.95 -0.01
C VAL A 239 -8.06 -17.86 1.05
N ALA A 240 -8.13 -17.51 2.33
CA ALA A 240 -7.65 -18.39 3.40
C ALA A 240 -8.39 -19.72 3.42
N ARG A 241 -9.72 -19.71 3.30
CA ARG A 241 -10.54 -20.94 3.24
C ARG A 241 -10.22 -21.77 1.99
N ILE A 242 -10.14 -21.12 0.83
CA ILE A 242 -9.78 -21.79 -0.44
C ILE A 242 -8.39 -22.45 -0.34
N ALA A 243 -7.42 -21.76 0.25
CA ALA A 243 -6.08 -22.28 0.45
C ALA A 243 -6.08 -23.47 1.41
N TYR A 244 -6.79 -23.36 2.54
CA TYR A 244 -6.91 -24.43 3.51
C TYR A 244 -7.53 -25.70 2.89
N ASP A 245 -8.67 -25.58 2.22
CA ASP A 245 -9.38 -26.72 1.64
C ASP A 245 -8.55 -27.40 0.54
N GLY A 246 -7.86 -26.60 -0.30
CA GLY A 246 -6.96 -27.12 -1.33
C GLY A 246 -5.76 -27.86 -0.76
N LEU A 247 -5.12 -27.32 0.29
CA LEU A 247 -3.99 -27.97 0.96
C LEU A 247 -4.42 -29.22 1.72
N ALA A 248 -5.59 -29.21 2.37
CA ALA A 248 -6.14 -30.37 3.06
C ALA A 248 -6.41 -31.53 2.08
N ALA A 249 -7.05 -31.24 0.95
CA ALA A 249 -7.30 -32.24 -0.10
C ALA A 249 -5.97 -32.81 -0.67
N CYS A 250 -5.00 -31.96 -0.93
CA CYS A 250 -3.68 -32.39 -1.39
C CYS A 250 -2.98 -33.30 -0.37
N ALA A 251 -3.03 -32.92 0.92
CA ALA A 251 -2.43 -33.71 2.00
C ALA A 251 -3.11 -35.08 2.13
N GLU A 252 -4.42 -35.15 1.95
CA GLU A 252 -5.17 -36.42 1.94
C GLU A 252 -4.75 -37.31 0.77
N ASP A 253 -4.64 -36.78 -0.45
CA ASP A 253 -4.17 -37.53 -1.62
C ASP A 253 -2.77 -38.11 -1.39
N ILE A 254 -1.85 -37.30 -0.84
CA ILE A 254 -0.49 -37.74 -0.52
C ILE A 254 -0.50 -38.89 0.51
N ARG A 255 -1.25 -38.76 1.62
CA ARG A 255 -1.33 -39.80 2.68
C ARG A 255 -1.95 -41.07 2.18
N ALA A 256 -2.89 -40.98 1.26
CA ALA A 256 -3.55 -42.14 0.66
C ALA A 256 -2.78 -42.76 -0.52
N GLY A 257 -1.62 -42.21 -0.89
CA GLY A 257 -0.85 -42.66 -2.04
C GLY A 257 -1.54 -42.44 -3.39
N ARG A 258 -2.52 -41.50 -3.45
CA ARG A 258 -3.20 -41.18 -4.70
C ARG A 258 -2.34 -40.29 -5.60
N GLN A 259 -2.60 -40.33 -6.89
CA GLN A 259 -1.97 -39.39 -7.84
C GLN A 259 -2.35 -37.96 -7.50
N ILE A 260 -1.36 -37.11 -7.20
CA ILE A 260 -1.60 -35.69 -6.91
C ILE A 260 -1.95 -34.90 -8.18
N ARG A 261 -2.87 -33.94 -8.04
CA ARG A 261 -3.29 -33.05 -9.13
C ARG A 261 -2.14 -32.16 -9.56
N GLY A 262 -1.99 -31.93 -10.86
CA GLY A 262 -0.90 -31.12 -11.42
C GLY A 262 0.47 -31.77 -11.45
N GLY A 263 0.61 -32.98 -10.95
CA GLY A 263 1.81 -33.80 -11.07
C GLY A 263 1.95 -34.48 -12.45
N ILE A 264 3.11 -35.12 -12.67
CA ILE A 264 3.35 -35.93 -13.87
C ILE A 264 2.39 -37.14 -13.83
N LYS A 265 1.59 -37.28 -14.89
CA LYS A 265 0.71 -38.47 -15.01
C LYS A 265 1.54 -39.71 -15.22
N VAL A 266 1.46 -40.63 -14.28
CA VAL A 266 2.07 -41.99 -14.41
C VAL A 266 1.03 -42.95 -14.97
N PRO A 267 1.28 -43.60 -16.11
CA PRO A 267 0.35 -44.61 -16.65
C PRO A 267 0.08 -45.71 -15.61
N GLY A 268 -1.20 -45.94 -15.29
CA GLY A 268 -1.61 -46.99 -14.35
C GLY A 268 -1.66 -46.57 -12.86
N ALA A 269 -1.35 -45.33 -12.50
CA ALA A 269 -1.60 -44.81 -11.16
C ALA A 269 -3.03 -44.23 -11.11
N SER A 270 -3.85 -44.74 -10.18
CA SER A 270 -5.23 -44.27 -9.91
C SER A 270 -5.24 -43.14 -8.90
#